data_907786b50724eea06b3b6464d87604d8
#
_entry.id   907786b50724eea06b3b6464d87604d8
#
_cell.length_a   1.000
_cell.length_b   1.000
_cell.length_c   1.000
_cell.angle_alpha   90.00
_cell.angle_beta   90.00
_cell.angle_gamma   90.00
#
_symmetry.space_group_name_H-M   'P 1'
#
loop_
_entity.id
_entity.type
_entity.pdbx_description
1 polymer ?
#
loop_
_entity_poly.entity_id
_entity_poly.type
_entity_poly.pdbx_seq_one_letter_code
_entity_poly.pdbx_strand_id
1 'polypeptide(L)'
;QKLDVLVIDEVSMVRADLLDAMEKFLRLNGPDKDLPFGGVQIVAVGDLCQLPPIVSAPEEGRFFSEWYETEYFFSAHCLGNCPIHAVELTKTYRQKDDVFLSLLNRIRDGDDLEETVDRLNRACVRPDDGLEAVTLACTNVVADRINERHLKALPGEETRFEGRVDGDVGLNRNLPA
;
A
#
# COMPACT_ATOMS: atom_id res chain seq x y z
N GLN A 1 -21.14 11.03 -16.05
CA GLN A 1 -20.37 9.85 -16.49
C GLN A 1 -20.79 8.71 -15.60
N LYS A 2 -21.17 7.56 -16.14
CA LYS A 2 -21.66 6.41 -15.36
C LYS A 2 -20.46 5.50 -15.04
N LEU A 3 -20.23 5.23 -13.76
CA LEU A 3 -19.24 4.29 -13.30
C LEU A 3 -19.91 2.93 -13.12
N ASP A 4 -19.45 1.91 -13.82
CA ASP A 4 -20.00 0.55 -13.74
C ASP A 4 -19.16 -0.35 -12.82
N VAL A 5 -17.83 -0.15 -12.82
CA VAL A 5 -16.89 -0.95 -12.02
C VAL A 5 -15.84 -0.03 -11.38
N LEU A 6 -15.52 -0.26 -10.12
CA LEU A 6 -14.39 0.33 -9.42
C LEU A 6 -13.42 -0.78 -9.02
N VAL A 7 -12.19 -0.69 -9.50
CA VAL A 7 -11.09 -1.60 -9.10
C VAL A 7 -10.27 -0.89 -8.02
N ILE A 8 -10.10 -1.56 -6.88
CA ILE A 8 -9.26 -1.11 -5.77
C ILE A 8 -8.05 -2.04 -5.72
N ASP A 9 -6.90 -1.55 -6.15
CA ASP A 9 -5.64 -2.26 -6.04
C ASP A 9 -4.98 -2.00 -4.67
N GLU A 10 -4.12 -2.92 -4.22
CA GLU A 10 -3.48 -2.87 -2.89
C GLU A 10 -4.49 -2.64 -1.75
N VAL A 11 -5.62 -3.34 -1.79
CA VAL A 11 -6.71 -3.15 -0.82
C VAL A 11 -6.29 -3.43 0.63
N SER A 12 -5.22 -4.18 0.86
CA SER A 12 -4.63 -4.39 2.18
C SER A 12 -4.24 -3.10 2.90
N MET A 13 -3.92 -2.04 2.14
CA MET A 13 -3.57 -0.72 2.67
C MET A 13 -4.78 0.22 2.85
N VAL A 14 -5.97 -0.21 2.43
CA VAL A 14 -7.19 0.58 2.57
C VAL A 14 -7.75 0.41 3.98
N ARG A 15 -7.96 1.53 4.67
CA ARG A 15 -8.56 1.57 6.00
C ARG A 15 -10.07 1.30 5.92
N ALA A 16 -10.63 0.72 6.99
CA ALA A 16 -12.06 0.43 7.09
C ALA A 16 -12.93 1.68 6.95
N ASP A 17 -12.57 2.78 7.60
CA ASP A 17 -13.28 4.05 7.52
C ASP A 17 -13.26 4.67 6.11
N LEU A 18 -12.15 4.50 5.39
CA LEU A 18 -12.04 4.94 4.00
C LEU A 18 -12.96 4.14 3.08
N LEU A 19 -13.04 2.82 3.27
CA LEU A 19 -13.96 2.00 2.48
C LEU A 19 -15.43 2.35 2.75
N ASP A 20 -15.81 2.62 4.01
CA ASP A 20 -17.14 3.10 4.37
C ASP A 20 -17.43 4.48 3.74
N ALA A 21 -16.45 5.37 3.71
CA ALA A 21 -16.58 6.67 3.06
C ALA A 21 -16.75 6.54 1.53
N MET A 22 -16.01 5.62 0.90
CA MET A 22 -16.12 5.31 -0.54
C MET A 22 -17.52 4.73 -0.86
N GLU A 23 -18.01 3.81 -0.05
CA GLU A 23 -19.36 3.25 -0.19
C GLU A 23 -20.40 4.35 -0.12
N LYS A 24 -20.35 5.18 0.90
CA LYS A 24 -21.29 6.29 1.09
C LYS A 24 -21.25 7.27 -0.09
N PHE A 25 -20.05 7.60 -0.58
CA PHE A 25 -19.90 8.47 -1.74
C PHE A 25 -20.53 7.86 -3.00
N LEU A 26 -20.26 6.58 -3.27
CA LEU A 26 -20.80 5.87 -4.41
C LEU A 26 -22.33 5.69 -4.30
N ARG A 27 -22.84 5.41 -3.11
CA ARG A 27 -24.29 5.33 -2.87
C ARG A 27 -24.99 6.66 -3.17
N LEU A 28 -24.38 7.78 -2.82
CA LEU A 28 -24.98 9.11 -3.08
C LEU A 28 -24.93 9.51 -4.56
N ASN A 29 -23.92 9.09 -5.31
CA ASN A 29 -23.63 9.54 -6.67
C ASN A 29 -23.76 8.44 -7.72
N GLY A 30 -23.95 7.20 -7.32
CA GLY A 30 -24.06 6.04 -8.20
C GLY A 30 -25.43 5.90 -8.87
N PRO A 31 -25.55 4.91 -9.74
CA PRO A 31 -26.76 4.70 -10.51
C PRO A 31 -27.97 4.25 -9.67
N ASP A 32 -27.76 3.58 -8.55
CA ASP A 32 -28.84 3.05 -7.69
C ASP A 32 -28.48 3.24 -6.20
N LYS A 33 -29.18 4.18 -5.55
CA LYS A 33 -28.93 4.54 -4.15
C LYS A 33 -29.38 3.48 -3.15
N ASP A 34 -30.21 2.54 -3.57
CA ASP A 34 -30.73 1.47 -2.72
C ASP A 34 -29.79 0.26 -2.68
N LEU A 35 -28.84 0.18 -3.62
CA LEU A 35 -27.82 -0.86 -3.66
C LEU A 35 -26.51 -0.43 -2.96
N PRO A 36 -25.80 -1.42 -2.35
CA PRO A 36 -24.44 -1.18 -1.86
C PRO A 36 -23.55 -0.56 -2.95
N PHE A 37 -22.66 0.35 -2.53
CA PHE A 37 -21.78 1.10 -3.44
C PHE A 37 -22.52 1.80 -4.59
N GLY A 38 -23.81 2.13 -4.40
CA GLY A 38 -24.60 2.78 -5.43
C GLY A 38 -24.86 1.92 -6.67
N GLY A 39 -24.79 0.60 -6.56
CA GLY A 39 -24.88 -0.34 -7.67
C GLY A 39 -23.62 -0.45 -8.53
N VAL A 40 -22.51 0.14 -8.11
CA VAL A 40 -21.19 0.00 -8.77
C VAL A 40 -20.56 -1.31 -8.32
N GLN A 41 -20.08 -2.10 -9.27
CA GLN A 41 -19.32 -3.32 -8.95
C GLN A 41 -17.96 -2.96 -8.36
N ILE A 42 -17.61 -3.56 -7.21
CA ILE A 42 -16.29 -3.39 -6.61
C ILE A 42 -15.45 -4.64 -6.90
N VAL A 43 -14.22 -4.43 -7.35
CA VAL A 43 -13.19 -5.45 -7.49
C VAL A 43 -12.03 -5.04 -6.62
N ALA A 44 -11.82 -5.72 -5.50
CA ALA A 44 -10.72 -5.47 -4.58
C ALA A 44 -9.60 -6.49 -4.82
N VAL A 45 -8.39 -6.01 -5.03
CA VAL A 45 -7.19 -6.82 -5.26
C VAL A 45 -6.14 -6.46 -4.22
N GLY A 46 -5.50 -7.45 -3.61
CA GLY A 46 -4.46 -7.19 -2.61
C GLY A 46 -3.94 -8.45 -1.95
N ASP A 47 -3.01 -8.27 -1.03
CA ASP A 47 -2.37 -9.33 -0.27
C ASP A 47 -2.27 -8.91 1.21
N LEU A 48 -2.99 -9.60 2.09
CA LEU A 48 -3.02 -9.30 3.53
C LEU A 48 -1.68 -9.58 4.25
N CYS A 49 -0.77 -10.31 3.62
CA CYS A 49 0.59 -10.52 4.14
C CYS A 49 1.58 -9.42 3.73
N GLN A 50 1.14 -8.44 2.91
CA GLN A 50 1.91 -7.25 2.53
C GLN A 50 1.63 -6.08 3.49
N LEU A 51 1.82 -4.84 3.02
CA LEU A 51 1.73 -3.67 3.89
C LEU A 51 0.30 -3.47 4.45
N PRO A 52 0.18 -3.25 5.77
CA PRO A 52 -1.10 -2.96 6.42
C PRO A 52 -1.55 -1.51 6.18
N PRO A 53 -2.78 -1.17 6.54
CA PRO A 53 -3.23 0.22 6.60
C PRO A 53 -2.37 1.04 7.56
N ILE A 54 -2.18 2.33 7.24
CA ILE A 54 -1.40 3.23 8.10
C ILE A 54 -2.34 3.97 9.05
N VAL A 55 -2.12 3.76 10.36
CA VAL A 55 -2.75 4.50 11.46
C VAL A 55 -1.62 5.17 12.22
N SER A 56 -1.43 6.47 12.03
CA SER A 56 -0.22 7.17 12.49
C SER A 56 -0.41 7.96 13.77
N ALA A 57 -1.63 8.47 14.00
CA ALA A 57 -1.92 9.31 15.16
C ALA A 57 -2.57 8.51 16.30
N PRO A 58 -2.24 8.77 17.57
CA PRO A 58 -2.89 8.12 18.70
C PRO A 58 -4.41 8.30 18.71
N GLU A 59 -4.90 9.43 18.22
CA GLU A 59 -6.32 9.71 18.08
C GLU A 59 -6.99 8.81 17.06
N GLU A 60 -6.31 8.51 15.95
CA GLU A 60 -6.79 7.56 14.94
C GLU A 60 -6.87 6.14 15.52
N GLY A 61 -5.87 5.72 16.29
CA GLY A 61 -5.87 4.42 16.96
C GLY A 61 -7.05 4.25 17.92
N ARG A 62 -7.40 5.31 18.70
CA ARG A 62 -8.60 5.32 19.56
C ARG A 62 -9.87 5.23 18.74
N PHE A 63 -9.97 6.02 17.67
CA PHE A 63 -11.12 5.98 16.77
C PHE A 63 -11.35 4.56 16.24
N PHE A 64 -10.31 3.87 15.74
CA PHE A 64 -10.46 2.50 15.25
C PHE A 64 -10.89 1.53 16.35
N SER A 65 -10.30 1.58 17.53
CA SER A 65 -10.67 0.71 18.64
C SER A 65 -12.10 0.92 19.18
N GLU A 66 -12.68 2.09 18.94
CA GLU A 66 -14.06 2.40 19.36
C GLU A 66 -15.11 2.04 18.29
N TRP A 67 -14.75 2.14 17.01
CA TRP A 67 -15.72 2.08 15.92
C TRP A 67 -15.55 0.87 15.00
N TYR A 68 -14.38 0.22 14.98
CA TYR A 68 -14.08 -0.90 14.10
C TYR A 68 -13.41 -2.04 14.88
N GLU A 69 -13.55 -3.26 14.38
CA GLU A 69 -12.85 -4.41 14.95
C GLU A 69 -11.35 -4.33 14.67
N THR A 70 -10.97 -3.88 13.48
CA THR A 70 -9.60 -3.60 13.06
C THR A 70 -9.57 -2.41 12.10
N GLU A 71 -8.38 -1.89 11.80
CA GLU A 71 -8.16 -0.84 10.80
C GLU A 71 -8.29 -1.32 9.35
N TYR A 72 -8.26 -2.64 9.12
CA TYR A 72 -8.29 -3.20 7.77
C TYR A 72 -9.66 -3.04 7.09
N PHE A 73 -9.64 -2.95 5.77
CA PHE A 73 -10.84 -2.76 4.93
C PHE A 73 -11.96 -3.76 5.22
N PHE A 74 -11.63 -5.00 5.58
CA PHE A 74 -12.63 -6.03 5.85
C PHE A 74 -13.42 -5.81 7.16
N SER A 75 -12.98 -4.89 8.02
CA SER A 75 -13.74 -4.42 9.19
C SER A 75 -14.72 -3.29 8.86
N ALA A 76 -14.77 -2.83 7.59
CA ALA A 76 -15.71 -1.79 7.19
C ALA A 76 -17.18 -2.24 7.37
N HIS A 77 -17.99 -1.36 7.95
CA HIS A 77 -19.41 -1.65 8.24
C HIS A 77 -20.23 -1.92 6.97
N CYS A 78 -19.88 -1.27 5.88
CA CYS A 78 -20.56 -1.45 4.59
C CYS A 78 -20.51 -2.88 4.06
N LEU A 79 -19.50 -3.67 4.46
CA LEU A 79 -19.33 -5.05 4.04
C LEU A 79 -20.28 -6.02 4.78
N GLY A 80 -20.81 -5.63 5.94
CA GLY A 80 -21.70 -6.49 6.75
C GLY A 80 -22.97 -6.96 6.03
N ASN A 81 -23.43 -6.21 5.02
CA ASN A 81 -24.60 -6.53 4.21
C ASN A 81 -24.28 -6.72 2.72
N CYS A 82 -22.99 -6.86 2.39
CA CYS A 82 -22.54 -6.98 1.00
C CYS A 82 -22.06 -8.41 0.72
N PRO A 83 -22.58 -9.11 -0.29
CA PRO A 83 -22.05 -10.43 -0.65
C PRO A 83 -20.64 -10.28 -1.21
N ILE A 84 -19.67 -10.94 -0.57
CA ILE A 84 -18.27 -10.94 -1.01
C ILE A 84 -17.97 -12.29 -1.66
N HIS A 85 -17.44 -12.24 -2.87
CA HIS A 85 -16.88 -13.41 -3.55
C HIS A 85 -15.35 -13.32 -3.50
N ALA A 86 -14.74 -14.15 -2.65
CA ALA A 86 -13.30 -14.22 -2.54
C ALA A 86 -12.72 -15.23 -3.55
N VAL A 87 -11.67 -14.81 -4.24
CA VAL A 87 -10.88 -15.65 -5.14
C VAL A 87 -9.42 -15.58 -4.72
N GLU A 88 -8.85 -16.71 -4.35
CA GLU A 88 -7.45 -16.82 -4.02
C GLU A 88 -6.61 -17.17 -5.25
N LEU A 89 -5.60 -16.34 -5.55
CA LEU A 89 -4.64 -16.62 -6.62
C LEU A 89 -3.47 -17.44 -6.06
N THR A 90 -3.39 -18.70 -6.47
CA THR A 90 -2.39 -19.65 -5.93
C THR A 90 -1.15 -19.80 -6.81
N LYS A 91 -1.17 -19.30 -8.05
CA LYS A 91 -0.06 -19.46 -9.00
C LYS A 91 0.73 -18.17 -9.18
N THR A 92 2.02 -18.25 -8.92
CA THR A 92 2.96 -17.13 -9.13
C THR A 92 3.54 -17.19 -10.54
N TYR A 93 3.49 -16.06 -11.26
CA TYR A 93 4.05 -15.91 -12.61
C TYR A 93 5.24 -14.95 -12.66
N ARG A 94 5.40 -14.08 -11.66
CA ARG A 94 6.44 -13.05 -11.62
C ARG A 94 7.82 -13.65 -11.37
N GLN A 95 7.89 -14.62 -10.45
CA GLN A 95 9.13 -15.29 -10.07
C GLN A 95 9.28 -16.64 -10.79
N LYS A 96 10.49 -16.86 -11.34
CA LYS A 96 10.84 -18.12 -12.03
C LYS A 96 11.81 -18.98 -11.24
N ASP A 97 12.42 -18.44 -10.19
CA ASP A 97 13.32 -19.16 -9.28
C ASP A 97 12.49 -19.82 -8.17
N ASP A 98 12.33 -21.11 -8.26
CA ASP A 98 11.53 -21.91 -7.33
C ASP A 98 12.13 -21.91 -5.90
N VAL A 99 13.47 -21.83 -5.78
CA VAL A 99 14.14 -21.79 -4.47
C VAL A 99 13.85 -20.45 -3.78
N PHE A 100 14.00 -19.35 -4.53
CA PHE A 100 13.69 -18.02 -4.01
C PHE A 100 12.19 -17.87 -3.68
N LEU A 101 11.31 -18.39 -4.54
CA LEU A 101 9.87 -18.38 -4.30
C LEU A 101 9.51 -19.16 -3.02
N SER A 102 10.14 -20.33 -2.81
CA SER A 102 9.95 -21.11 -1.59
C SER A 102 10.37 -20.33 -0.33
N LEU A 103 11.49 -19.61 -0.37
CA LEU A 103 11.93 -18.78 0.74
C LEU A 103 10.98 -17.61 1.02
N LEU A 104 10.44 -16.98 -0.02
CA LEU A 104 9.43 -15.91 0.14
C LEU A 104 8.14 -16.44 0.76
N ASN A 105 7.66 -17.61 0.34
CA ASN A 105 6.48 -18.25 0.92
C ASN A 105 6.70 -18.60 2.39
N ARG A 106 7.87 -19.13 2.78
CA ARG A 106 8.20 -19.39 4.19
C ARG A 106 8.16 -18.12 5.04
N ILE A 107 8.64 -16.98 4.52
CA ILE A 107 8.51 -15.69 5.22
C ILE A 107 7.04 -15.30 5.36
N ARG A 108 6.27 -15.45 4.29
CA ARG A 108 4.84 -15.14 4.28
C ARG A 108 4.06 -15.95 5.31
N ASP A 109 4.36 -17.24 5.39
CA ASP A 109 3.68 -18.19 6.27
C ASP A 109 4.22 -18.15 7.72
N GLY A 110 5.33 -17.46 7.95
CA GLY A 110 6.01 -17.39 9.25
C GLY A 110 6.82 -18.63 9.60
N ASP A 111 7.14 -19.47 8.61
CA ASP A 111 7.83 -20.73 8.80
C ASP A 111 9.35 -20.55 8.89
N ASP A 112 9.96 -21.05 9.98
CA ASP A 112 11.42 -21.04 10.22
C ASP A 112 12.08 -19.72 9.83
N LEU A 113 11.55 -18.60 10.31
CA LEU A 113 11.94 -17.24 9.91
C LEU A 113 13.43 -16.99 10.04
N GLU A 114 14.05 -17.44 11.13
CA GLU A 114 15.48 -17.23 11.39
C GLU A 114 16.35 -17.91 10.31
N GLU A 115 16.13 -19.18 10.04
CA GLU A 115 16.85 -19.91 8.99
C GLU A 115 16.57 -19.32 7.60
N THR A 116 15.31 -18.94 7.34
CA THR A 116 14.88 -18.40 6.04
C THR A 116 15.54 -17.06 5.76
N VAL A 117 15.58 -16.16 6.75
CA VAL A 117 16.24 -14.85 6.64
C VAL A 117 17.75 -15.02 6.48
N ASP A 118 18.37 -15.93 7.22
CA ASP A 118 19.80 -16.26 7.08
C ASP A 118 20.15 -16.74 5.67
N ARG A 119 19.32 -17.61 5.09
CA ARG A 119 19.51 -18.10 3.72
C ARG A 119 19.38 -16.98 2.70
N LEU A 120 18.37 -16.11 2.85
CA LEU A 120 18.19 -14.95 1.99
C LEU A 120 19.38 -13.99 2.08
N ASN A 121 19.83 -13.67 3.28
CA ASN A 121 20.96 -12.78 3.48
C ASN A 121 22.25 -13.34 2.83
N ARG A 122 22.52 -14.63 2.98
CA ARG A 122 23.68 -15.26 2.31
C ARG A 122 23.60 -15.25 0.79
N ALA A 123 22.38 -15.36 0.24
CA ALA A 123 22.18 -15.39 -1.21
C ALA A 123 22.11 -13.98 -1.85
N CYS A 124 21.54 -13.01 -1.13
CA CYS A 124 21.15 -11.70 -1.68
C CYS A 124 22.08 -10.56 -1.25
N VAL A 125 22.77 -10.68 -0.12
CA VAL A 125 23.75 -9.66 0.31
C VAL A 125 25.00 -9.76 -0.58
N ARG A 126 25.20 -8.74 -1.41
CA ARG A 126 26.35 -8.64 -2.31
C ARG A 126 27.08 -7.31 -2.06
N PRO A 127 28.39 -7.25 -2.32
CA PRO A 127 29.08 -5.96 -2.40
C PRO A 127 28.40 -5.09 -3.46
N ASP A 128 28.51 -3.78 -3.30
CA ASP A 128 28.06 -2.83 -4.32
C ASP A 128 28.88 -3.08 -5.60
N ASP A 129 28.22 -3.64 -6.61
CA ASP A 129 28.80 -4.00 -7.88
C ASP A 129 28.62 -2.90 -8.95
N GLY A 130 28.14 -1.72 -8.54
CA GLY A 130 27.91 -0.56 -9.39
C GLY A 130 26.71 -0.74 -10.36
N LEU A 131 25.86 -1.74 -10.15
CA LEU A 131 24.64 -1.87 -10.93
C LEU A 131 23.67 -0.75 -10.57
N GLU A 132 23.17 -0.07 -11.59
CA GLU A 132 22.06 0.88 -11.43
C GLU A 132 20.78 0.13 -11.08
N ALA A 133 20.43 0.13 -9.81
CA ALA A 133 19.22 -0.49 -9.29
C ALA A 133 18.43 0.48 -8.42
N VAL A 134 17.12 0.32 -8.40
CA VAL A 134 16.25 1.05 -7.49
C VAL A 134 16.51 0.56 -6.06
N THR A 135 16.84 1.49 -5.15
CA THR A 135 17.05 1.19 -3.74
C THR A 135 15.75 1.35 -2.97
N LEU A 136 15.32 0.30 -2.28
CA LEU A 136 14.21 0.35 -1.35
C LEU A 136 14.73 0.70 0.05
N ALA A 137 14.12 1.69 0.68
CA ALA A 137 14.49 2.15 2.02
C ALA A 137 13.27 2.11 2.96
N CYS A 138 13.50 1.73 4.22
CA CYS A 138 12.44 1.64 5.22
C CYS A 138 11.96 3.02 5.71
N THR A 139 12.73 4.09 5.49
CA THR A 139 12.37 5.45 5.93
C THR A 139 12.70 6.47 4.85
N ASN A 140 11.91 7.55 4.80
CA ASN A 140 12.13 8.67 3.88
C ASN A 140 13.52 9.31 4.09
N VAL A 141 13.97 9.44 5.34
CA VAL A 141 15.30 10.01 5.66
C VAL A 141 16.45 9.24 4.98
N VAL A 142 16.34 7.91 4.92
CA VAL A 142 17.34 7.08 4.24
C VAL A 142 17.20 7.23 2.72
N ALA A 143 15.98 7.22 2.20
CA ALA A 143 15.71 7.43 0.77
C ALA A 143 16.24 8.78 0.30
N ASP A 144 15.94 9.86 1.02
CA ASP A 144 16.40 11.22 0.69
C ASP A 144 17.93 11.32 0.67
N ARG A 145 18.60 10.75 1.66
CA ARG A 145 20.07 10.72 1.71
C ARG A 145 20.68 10.00 0.50
N ILE A 146 20.07 8.89 0.09
CA ILE A 146 20.52 8.14 -1.10
C ILE A 146 20.28 8.98 -2.36
N ASN A 147 19.10 9.54 -2.51
CA ASN A 147 18.72 10.37 -3.65
C ASN A 147 19.62 11.61 -3.77
N GLU A 148 19.88 12.33 -2.67
CA GLU A 148 20.80 13.47 -2.66
C GLU A 148 22.22 13.08 -3.10
N ARG A 149 22.71 11.91 -2.66
CA ARG A 149 24.03 11.43 -3.08
C ARG A 149 24.07 11.21 -4.58
N HIS A 150 23.06 10.55 -5.14
CA HIS A 150 22.99 10.29 -6.57
C HIS A 150 22.80 11.59 -7.36
N LEU A 151 21.97 12.51 -6.91
CA LEU A 151 21.76 13.82 -7.53
C LEU A 151 23.06 14.62 -7.62
N LYS A 152 23.82 14.67 -6.52
CA LYS A 152 25.14 15.37 -6.48
C LYS A 152 26.19 14.71 -7.35
N ALA A 153 26.06 13.44 -7.69
CA ALA A 153 26.98 12.73 -8.59
C ALA A 153 26.64 12.91 -10.08
N LEU A 154 25.47 13.45 -10.40
CA LEU A 154 25.11 13.72 -11.80
C LEU A 154 25.99 14.82 -12.38
N PRO A 155 26.44 14.66 -13.64
CA PRO A 155 27.18 15.71 -14.32
C PRO A 155 26.22 16.86 -14.70
N GLY A 156 26.65 18.10 -14.45
CA GLY A 156 25.90 19.30 -14.81
C GLY A 156 25.71 20.27 -13.65
N GLU A 157 25.10 21.41 -13.93
CA GLU A 157 24.74 22.40 -12.91
C GLU A 157 23.39 22.12 -12.35
N GLU A 158 23.27 22.19 -11.01
CA GLU A 158 21.99 22.04 -10.31
C GLU A 158 21.08 23.23 -10.63
N THR A 159 19.88 22.98 -11.14
CA THR A 159 18.87 24.00 -11.32
C THR A 159 17.76 23.81 -10.28
N ARG A 160 17.58 24.80 -9.42
CA ARG A 160 16.55 24.80 -8.39
C ARG A 160 15.32 25.59 -8.86
N PHE A 161 14.16 24.96 -8.84
CA PHE A 161 12.89 25.61 -9.10
C PHE A 161 12.13 25.83 -7.78
N GLU A 162 11.79 27.08 -7.47
CA GLU A 162 10.98 27.39 -6.31
C GLU A 162 9.50 27.33 -6.70
N GLY A 163 8.76 26.44 -6.05
CA GLY A 163 7.29 26.37 -6.16
C GLY A 163 6.64 27.42 -5.26
N ARG A 164 5.59 28.08 -5.74
CA ARG A 164 4.71 28.91 -4.90
C ARG A 164 3.50 28.09 -4.51
N VAL A 165 3.22 28.01 -3.22
CA VAL A 165 2.06 27.32 -2.68
C VAL A 165 1.08 28.38 -2.18
N ASP A 166 -0.15 28.40 -2.74
CA ASP A 166 -1.26 29.24 -2.26
C ASP A 166 -2.23 28.37 -1.46
N GLY A 167 -2.54 28.77 -0.21
CA GLY A 167 -3.45 28.08 0.68
C GLY A 167 -2.83 27.61 1.98
N ASP A 168 -3.63 26.97 2.83
CA ASP A 168 -3.17 26.44 4.11
C ASP A 168 -2.44 25.11 3.91
N VAL A 169 -1.12 25.16 3.91
CA VAL A 169 -0.21 24.02 3.64
C VAL A 169 0.07 23.20 4.89
N GLY A 170 -0.40 23.66 6.05
CA GLY A 170 -0.11 23.02 7.36
C GLY A 170 -0.57 21.57 7.46
N LEU A 171 -1.47 21.13 6.60
CA LEU A 171 -2.02 19.76 6.56
C LEU A 171 -1.35 18.85 5.51
N ASN A 172 -0.58 19.40 4.57
CA ASN A 172 0.04 18.61 3.49
C ASN A 172 1.54 18.38 3.74
N ARG A 173 1.85 17.37 4.56
CA ARG A 173 3.24 16.90 4.78
C ARG A 173 3.91 16.25 3.56
N ASN A 174 3.19 16.11 2.45
CA ASN A 174 3.63 15.38 1.25
C ASN A 174 3.90 16.29 0.04
N LEU A 175 4.02 17.60 0.23
CA LEU A 175 4.50 18.44 -0.86
C LEU A 175 6.00 18.20 -1.05
N PRO A 176 6.46 18.00 -2.29
CA PRO A 176 7.89 17.91 -2.57
C PRO A 176 8.56 19.21 -2.15
N ALA A 177 9.68 19.09 -1.45
CA ALA A 177 10.51 20.22 -1.04
C ALA A 177 11.13 20.92 -2.25
#